data_f7ea23bd14dc4d6ee6c63e0833067db2
#
_entry.id   f7ea23bd14dc4d6ee6c63e0833067db2
#
_cell.length_a   1.000
_cell.length_b   1.000
_cell.length_c   1.000
_cell.angle_alpha   90.00
_cell.angle_beta   90.00
_cell.angle_gamma   90.00
#
_symmetry.space_group_name_H-M   'P 1'
#
loop_
_entity.id
_entity.type
_entity.pdbx_description
1 polymer ?
#
loop_
_entity_poly.entity_id
_entity_poly.type
_entity_poly.pdbx_seq_one_letter_code
_entity_poly.pdbx_strand_id
1 'polypeptide(L)'
;TWSGRLSVDGQDVTVDPQRWIGTRDRSWGIRPVGEAEPAGRPDDPPFEGMWWLYVPMAFDDFGIVLIIQEDPHGFRTLNDCTRIWKDGRVEPLGWPRVRLH
;
A
#
# COMPACT_ATOMS: atom_id res chain seq x y z
N THR A 1 7.15 10.40 -11.32
CA THR A 1 8.09 11.30 -10.62
C THR A 1 7.29 12.42 -9.96
N TRP A 2 7.64 12.78 -8.75
CA TRP A 2 7.01 13.84 -7.97
C TRP A 2 7.97 14.99 -7.81
N SER A 3 7.50 16.22 -8.01
CA SER A 3 8.26 17.44 -7.80
C SER A 3 7.35 18.56 -7.32
N GLY A 4 7.86 19.49 -6.55
CA GLY A 4 7.09 20.63 -6.07
C GLY A 4 7.53 21.11 -4.70
N ARG A 5 6.62 21.77 -4.00
CA ARG A 5 6.80 22.24 -2.62
C ARG A 5 5.67 21.72 -1.74
N LEU A 6 6.02 21.34 -0.53
CA LEU A 6 5.09 20.99 0.54
C LEU A 6 5.37 21.94 1.70
N SER A 7 4.32 22.32 2.43
CA SER A 7 4.47 22.96 3.73
C SER A 7 4.01 22.01 4.82
N VAL A 8 4.89 21.70 5.76
CA VAL A 8 4.62 20.82 6.90
C VAL A 8 4.97 21.58 8.15
N ASP A 9 4.00 21.80 9.03
CA ASP A 9 4.15 22.58 10.29
C ASP A 9 4.81 23.96 10.07
N GLY A 10 4.44 24.63 8.96
CA GLY A 10 4.97 25.93 8.60
C GLY A 10 6.40 25.93 8.02
N GLN A 11 6.98 24.77 7.80
CA GLN A 11 8.27 24.61 7.13
C GLN A 11 8.08 24.20 5.67
N ASP A 12 8.74 24.94 4.78
CA ASP A 12 8.73 24.61 3.35
C ASP A 12 9.73 23.49 3.03
N VAL A 13 9.23 22.44 2.43
CA VAL A 13 10.00 21.28 1.97
C VAL A 13 9.97 21.21 0.45
N THR A 14 11.14 21.23 -0.19
CA THR A 14 11.24 21.02 -1.62
C THR A 14 11.24 19.54 -1.94
N VAL A 15 10.30 19.11 -2.78
CA VAL A 15 10.22 17.74 -3.31
C VAL A 15 11.08 17.69 -4.58
N ASP A 16 12.24 17.06 -4.44
CA ASP A 16 13.20 16.85 -5.51
C ASP A 16 13.09 15.39 -6.00
N PRO A 17 12.78 15.14 -7.29
CA PRO A 17 12.60 13.80 -7.82
C PRO A 17 13.84 12.91 -7.76
N GLN A 18 15.03 13.48 -7.56
CA GLN A 18 16.26 12.70 -7.35
C GLN A 18 16.40 12.17 -5.92
N ARG A 19 15.72 12.80 -4.96
CA ARG A 19 15.81 12.48 -3.52
C ARG A 19 14.52 11.95 -2.94
N TRP A 20 13.39 12.20 -3.61
CA TRP A 20 12.07 11.82 -3.15
C TRP A 20 11.49 10.73 -4.02
N ILE A 21 11.03 9.68 -3.37
CA ILE A 21 10.35 8.56 -4.01
C ILE A 21 8.89 8.65 -3.61
N GLY A 22 8.02 8.67 -4.60
CA GLY A 22 6.60 8.65 -4.40
C GLY A 22 6.01 7.30 -4.79
N THR A 23 5.05 6.86 -4.03
CA THR A 23 4.20 5.73 -4.38
C THR A 23 2.80 6.23 -4.72
N ARG A 24 2.11 5.48 -5.54
CA ARG A 24 0.70 5.69 -5.83
C ARG A 24 -0.04 4.39 -5.58
N ASP A 25 -0.91 4.42 -4.61
CA ASP A 25 -1.94 3.40 -4.45
C ASP A 25 -3.22 3.81 -5.18
N ARG A 26 -3.87 2.85 -5.79
CA ARG A 26 -5.18 3.03 -6.41
C ARG A 26 -6.03 1.80 -6.13
N SER A 27 -7.06 2.00 -5.37
CA SER A 27 -8.05 0.98 -5.08
C SER A 27 -9.45 1.47 -5.46
N TRP A 28 -10.31 0.53 -5.79
CA TRP A 28 -11.72 0.78 -6.06
C TRP A 28 -12.54 -0.38 -5.51
N GLY A 29 -13.80 -0.14 -5.23
CA GLY A 29 -14.72 -1.11 -4.64
C GLY A 29 -15.59 -0.45 -3.59
N ILE A 30 -16.43 -1.24 -2.97
CA ILE A 30 -17.27 -0.80 -1.88
C ILE A 30 -16.42 -0.71 -0.62
N ARG A 31 -16.54 0.40 0.08
CA ARG A 31 -15.81 0.62 1.34
C ARG A 31 -16.64 0.07 2.50
N PRO A 32 -15.99 -0.56 3.49
CA PRO A 32 -16.71 -1.08 4.66
C PRO A 32 -17.27 0.03 5.55
N VAL A 33 -16.79 1.25 5.41
CA VAL A 33 -17.24 2.42 6.17
C VAL A 33 -17.28 3.65 5.27
N GLY A 34 -18.32 4.47 5.40
CA GLY A 34 -18.41 5.80 4.82
C GLY A 34 -19.17 5.91 3.49
N GLU A 35 -19.47 4.82 2.83
CA GLU A 35 -20.28 4.80 1.59
C GLU A 35 -21.50 3.92 1.77
N ALA A 36 -22.64 4.37 1.19
CA ALA A 36 -23.85 3.56 1.20
C ALA A 36 -23.71 2.38 0.24
N GLU A 37 -24.21 1.22 0.66
CA GLU A 37 -24.29 0.06 -0.21
C GLU A 37 -25.22 0.29 -1.40
N PRO A 38 -24.85 -0.21 -2.60
CA PRO A 38 -25.75 -0.16 -3.75
C PRO A 38 -27.04 -0.93 -3.50
N ALA A 39 -28.14 -0.42 -4.03
CA ALA A 39 -29.42 -1.08 -3.91
C ALA A 39 -29.40 -2.51 -4.48
N GLY A 40 -29.98 -3.47 -3.76
CA GLY A 40 -30.11 -4.87 -4.18
C GLY A 40 -28.90 -5.75 -3.83
N ARG A 41 -27.91 -5.25 -3.11
CA ARG A 41 -26.84 -6.04 -2.55
C ARG A 41 -27.22 -6.45 -1.10
N PRO A 42 -26.97 -7.71 -0.70
CA PRO A 42 -27.09 -8.08 0.71
C PRO A 42 -26.06 -7.32 1.54
N ASP A 43 -26.40 -7.02 2.78
CA ASP A 43 -25.47 -6.40 3.73
C ASP A 43 -24.23 -7.26 3.92
N ASP A 44 -23.07 -6.62 3.91
CA ASP A 44 -21.84 -7.30 4.30
C ASP A 44 -21.84 -7.57 5.80
N PRO A 45 -21.18 -8.65 6.25
CA PRO A 45 -20.99 -8.87 7.67
C PRO A 45 -20.28 -7.66 8.30
N PRO A 46 -20.49 -7.39 9.60
CA PRO A 46 -19.82 -6.31 10.30
C PRO A 46 -18.30 -6.38 10.10
N PHE A 47 -17.69 -5.25 9.78
CA PHE A 47 -16.23 -5.16 9.66
C PHE A 47 -15.59 -5.21 11.05
N GLU A 48 -14.91 -6.29 11.36
CA GLU A 48 -14.30 -6.54 12.67
C GLU A 48 -12.88 -5.94 12.77
N GLY A 49 -12.37 -5.38 11.69
CA GLY A 49 -11.03 -4.82 11.62
C GLY A 49 -10.07 -5.66 10.80
N MET A 50 -8.88 -5.12 10.62
CA MET A 50 -7.77 -5.82 9.96
C MET A 50 -6.44 -5.26 10.44
N TRP A 51 -5.38 -6.07 10.35
CA TRP A 51 -4.02 -5.59 10.39
C TRP A 51 -3.49 -5.44 8.96
N TRP A 52 -2.85 -4.30 8.71
CA TRP A 52 -2.35 -3.94 7.40
C TRP A 52 -0.89 -3.52 7.49
N LEU A 53 -0.04 -4.12 6.65
CA LEU A 53 1.33 -3.69 6.44
C LEU A 53 1.56 -3.42 4.96
N TYR A 54 1.97 -2.19 4.65
CA TYR A 54 2.34 -1.78 3.31
C TYR A 54 3.73 -1.13 3.35
N VAL A 55 4.71 -1.76 2.71
CA VAL A 55 6.10 -1.32 2.73
C VAL A 55 6.63 -1.20 1.31
N PRO A 56 6.58 0.00 0.73
CA PRO A 56 7.31 0.29 -0.50
C PRO A 56 8.78 0.56 -0.17
N MET A 57 9.67 -0.09 -0.90
CA MET A 57 11.12 0.08 -0.78
C MET A 57 11.70 0.43 -2.15
N ALA A 58 12.63 1.38 -2.18
CA ALA A 58 13.30 1.77 -3.40
C ALA A 58 14.80 1.49 -3.31
N PHE A 59 15.31 0.95 -4.38
CA PHE A 59 16.72 0.66 -4.62
C PHE A 59 17.14 1.31 -5.94
N ASP A 60 18.44 1.32 -6.24
CA ASP A 60 18.95 2.01 -7.43
C ASP A 60 18.37 1.46 -8.73
N ASP A 61 18.17 0.16 -8.85
CA ASP A 61 17.72 -0.47 -10.11
C ASP A 61 16.31 -1.05 -10.08
N PHE A 62 15.71 -1.16 -8.90
CA PHE A 62 14.38 -1.75 -8.72
C PHE A 62 13.66 -1.16 -7.49
N GLY A 63 12.37 -1.37 -7.44
CA GLY A 63 11.56 -1.21 -6.23
C GLY A 63 11.03 -2.54 -5.74
N ILE A 64 10.72 -2.62 -4.45
CA ILE A 64 9.96 -3.71 -3.87
C ILE A 64 8.71 -3.15 -3.22
N VAL A 65 7.60 -3.80 -3.45
CA VAL A 65 6.35 -3.56 -2.72
C VAL A 65 6.03 -4.81 -1.94
N LEU A 66 5.94 -4.67 -0.63
CA LEU A 66 5.47 -5.71 0.28
C LEU A 66 4.13 -5.28 0.84
N ILE A 67 3.15 -6.17 0.78
CA ILE A 67 1.82 -5.93 1.29
C ILE A 67 1.30 -7.17 2.02
N ILE A 68 0.82 -6.97 3.22
CA ILE A 68 0.21 -8.01 4.04
C ILE A 68 -1.08 -7.47 4.64
N GLN A 69 -2.12 -8.27 4.58
CA GLN A 69 -3.36 -8.02 5.29
C GLN A 69 -3.73 -9.27 6.09
N GLU A 70 -4.05 -9.08 7.33
CA GLU A 70 -4.53 -10.15 8.23
C GLU A 70 -5.89 -9.77 8.79
N ASP A 71 -6.77 -10.75 8.91
CA ASP A 71 -8.02 -10.59 9.64
C ASP A 71 -7.76 -10.53 11.16
N PRO A 72 -8.80 -10.26 12.00
CA PRO A 72 -8.63 -10.23 13.47
C PRO A 72 -8.15 -11.54 14.09
N HIS A 73 -8.27 -12.66 13.38
CA HIS A 73 -7.82 -13.97 13.83
C HIS A 73 -6.40 -14.32 13.40
N GLY A 74 -5.72 -13.41 12.66
CA GLY A 74 -4.37 -13.60 12.17
C GLY A 74 -4.27 -14.40 10.87
N PHE A 75 -5.40 -14.64 10.20
CA PHE A 75 -5.41 -15.26 8.88
C PHE A 75 -5.01 -14.23 7.80
N ARG A 76 -4.03 -14.56 6.99
CA ARG A 76 -3.57 -13.68 5.91
C ARG A 76 -4.52 -13.73 4.73
N THR A 77 -5.26 -12.65 4.53
CA THR A 77 -6.15 -12.44 3.39
C THR A 77 -5.42 -11.87 2.19
N LEU A 78 -4.29 -11.17 2.41
CA LEU A 78 -3.36 -10.72 1.39
C LEU A 78 -1.92 -10.92 1.87
N ASN A 79 -1.06 -11.48 1.02
CA ASN A 79 0.32 -11.76 1.35
C ASN A 79 1.15 -11.75 0.07
N ASP A 80 1.73 -10.61 -0.25
CA ASP A 80 2.46 -10.42 -1.50
C ASP A 80 3.75 -9.63 -1.30
N CYS A 81 4.73 -9.98 -2.09
CA CYS A 81 5.98 -9.26 -2.19
C CYS A 81 6.47 -9.30 -3.64
N THR A 82 6.59 -8.13 -4.24
CA THR A 82 6.87 -8.00 -5.66
C THR A 82 8.03 -7.04 -5.89
N ARG A 83 8.97 -7.45 -6.74
CA ARG A 83 10.05 -6.62 -7.26
C ARG A 83 9.64 -6.03 -8.60
N ILE A 84 9.90 -4.75 -8.78
CA ILE A 84 9.60 -3.99 -10.00
C ILE A 84 10.89 -3.34 -10.47
N TRP A 85 11.39 -3.75 -11.62
CA TRP A 85 12.62 -3.23 -12.21
C TRP A 85 12.36 -1.93 -12.99
N LYS A 86 13.38 -1.11 -13.16
CA LYS A 86 13.27 0.14 -13.95
C LYS A 86 12.86 -0.09 -15.40
N ASP A 87 13.17 -1.25 -15.96
CA ASP A 87 12.77 -1.66 -17.32
C ASP A 87 11.32 -2.14 -17.42
N GLY A 88 10.59 -2.13 -16.30
CA GLY A 88 9.18 -2.53 -16.23
C GLY A 88 8.95 -4.02 -15.96
N ARG A 89 10.00 -4.83 -15.84
CA ARG A 89 9.84 -6.23 -15.43
C ARG A 89 9.30 -6.30 -14.01
N VAL A 90 8.40 -7.25 -13.80
CA VAL A 90 7.78 -7.54 -12.51
C VAL A 90 8.12 -8.97 -12.11
N GLU A 91 8.59 -9.15 -10.90
CA GLU A 91 9.03 -10.43 -10.37
C GLU A 91 8.42 -10.68 -8.99
N PRO A 92 7.59 -11.72 -8.84
CA PRO A 92 7.10 -12.11 -7.52
C PRO A 92 8.26 -12.69 -6.68
N LEU A 93 8.38 -12.22 -5.44
CA LEU A 93 9.41 -12.67 -4.49
C LEU A 93 8.87 -13.72 -3.50
N GLY A 94 7.60 -14.12 -3.67
CA GLY A 94 6.94 -15.06 -2.76
C GLY A 94 6.38 -14.38 -1.50
N TRP A 95 6.13 -15.19 -0.49
CA TRP A 95 5.42 -14.75 0.72
C TRP A 95 6.39 -14.27 1.80
N PRO A 96 6.32 -13.00 2.19
CA PRO A 96 7.24 -12.46 3.17
C PRO A 96 6.96 -12.99 4.58
N ARG A 97 8.03 -13.15 5.35
CA ARG A 97 7.95 -13.35 6.79
C ARG A 97 8.33 -12.04 7.47
N VAL A 98 7.44 -11.54 8.31
CA VAL A 98 7.63 -10.29 9.04
C VAL A 98 7.72 -10.58 10.53
N ARG A 99 8.66 -9.91 11.20
CA ARG A 99 8.75 -9.87 12.66
C ARG A 99 8.75 -8.42 13.08
N LEU A 100 7.83 -8.07 13.96
CA LEU A 100 7.80 -6.77 14.63
C LEU A 100 8.56 -6.92 15.97
N HIS A 101 9.42 -5.97 16.27
CA HIS A 101 10.23 -5.93 17.50
C HIS A 101 9.82 -4.77 18.39
#